data_ecaba121113f51a7f44ad8745f36d03a
#
_entry.id   ecaba121113f51a7f44ad8745f36d03a
#
_cell.length_a   1.000
_cell.length_b   1.000
_cell.length_c   1.000
_cell.angle_alpha   90.00
_cell.angle_beta   90.00
_cell.angle_gamma   90.00
#
_symmetry.space_group_name_H-M   'P 1'
#
loop_
_entity.id
_entity.type
_entity.pdbx_description
1 polymer ?
#
loop_
_entity_poly.entity_id
_entity_poly.type
_entity_poly.pdbx_seq_one_letter_code
_entity_poly.pdbx_strand_id
1 'polypeptide(L)'
;MENPDFDHQLEQAITFLVTTFQQSGNNPKPVILHSIRVALFLYEYHYPEETIIAGALHDLVEDTDCTIIEIEENFGTEVAQLVSANTFSSKITDKTEQNREMFSRCKANGKMALLIKAADILDNSRYWHLLTDKELKKWLVWKIEYFLQLSLPELGKEQVWHKLSQSYQKLNTSIS
;
A
#
# COMPACT_ATOMS: atom_id res chain seq x y z
N MET A 1 5.74 -3.82 22.96
CA MET A 1 5.11 -3.17 24.12
C MET A 1 3.87 -2.48 23.59
N GLU A 2 2.73 -2.71 24.21
CA GLU A 2 1.51 -1.97 23.89
C GLU A 2 1.74 -0.50 24.24
N ASN A 3 1.51 0.40 23.30
CA ASN A 3 1.61 1.85 23.46
C ASN A 3 0.19 2.43 23.35
N PRO A 4 -0.52 2.69 24.48
CA PRO A 4 -1.90 3.18 24.44
C PRO A 4 -2.06 4.52 23.68
N ASP A 5 -1.04 5.38 23.70
CA ASP A 5 -1.07 6.64 22.96
C ASP A 5 -1.04 6.41 21.45
N PHE A 6 -0.25 5.43 21.00
CA PHE A 6 -0.23 5.02 19.62
C PHE A 6 -1.54 4.33 19.19
N ASP A 7 -2.11 3.47 20.01
CA ASP A 7 -3.40 2.84 19.71
C ASP A 7 -4.49 3.88 19.47
N HIS A 8 -4.52 4.97 20.26
CA HIS A 8 -5.41 6.11 20.02
C HIS A 8 -5.14 6.83 18.71
N GLN A 9 -3.88 7.04 18.34
CA GLN A 9 -3.53 7.65 17.06
C GLN A 9 -3.94 6.78 15.87
N LEU A 10 -3.77 5.45 15.98
CA LEU A 10 -4.22 4.51 14.96
C LEU A 10 -5.74 4.49 14.85
N GLU A 11 -6.49 4.52 15.96
CA GLU A 11 -7.95 4.68 15.95
C GLU A 11 -8.39 5.98 15.29
N GLN A 12 -7.68 7.10 15.52
CA GLN A 12 -7.93 8.37 14.84
C GLN A 12 -7.71 8.24 13.33
N ALA A 13 -6.63 7.59 12.90
CA ALA A 13 -6.35 7.35 11.48
C ALA A 13 -7.42 6.47 10.82
N ILE A 14 -7.88 5.42 11.49
CA ILE A 14 -8.98 4.57 11.01
C ILE A 14 -10.28 5.35 10.94
N THR A 15 -10.59 6.19 11.93
CA THR A 15 -11.78 7.04 11.93
C THR A 15 -11.73 8.05 10.77
N PHE A 16 -10.58 8.68 10.55
CA PHE A 16 -10.36 9.59 9.42
C PHE A 16 -10.54 8.86 8.09
N LEU A 17 -9.95 7.69 7.91
CA LEU A 17 -10.13 6.82 6.73
C LEU A 17 -11.62 6.56 6.45
N VAL A 18 -12.36 6.07 7.44
CA VAL A 18 -13.77 5.70 7.29
C VAL A 18 -14.62 6.93 6.94
N THR A 19 -14.44 8.02 7.66
CA THR A 19 -15.21 9.26 7.47
C THR A 19 -14.96 9.85 6.09
N THR A 20 -13.72 9.90 5.63
CA THR A 20 -13.35 10.45 4.32
C THR A 20 -13.95 9.62 3.19
N PHE A 21 -13.89 8.28 3.25
CA PHE A 21 -14.55 7.43 2.25
C PHE A 21 -16.07 7.55 2.26
N GLN A 22 -16.69 7.70 3.43
CA GLN A 22 -18.14 7.92 3.52
C GLN A 22 -18.55 9.24 2.88
N GLN A 23 -17.78 10.30 3.07
CA GLN A 23 -18.04 11.62 2.50
C GLN A 23 -17.85 11.65 0.99
N SER A 24 -16.83 10.96 0.47
CA SER A 24 -16.57 10.88 -0.98
C SER A 24 -17.65 10.11 -1.75
N GLY A 25 -18.36 9.18 -1.08
CA GLY A 25 -19.31 8.27 -1.72
C GLY A 25 -18.65 7.28 -2.70
N ASN A 26 -17.33 7.25 -2.80
CA ASN A 26 -16.57 6.45 -3.77
C ASN A 26 -15.87 5.27 -3.08
N ASN A 27 -16.61 4.18 -2.88
CA ASN A 27 -16.03 2.92 -2.37
C ASN A 27 -16.53 1.72 -3.20
N PRO A 28 -16.15 1.62 -4.50
CA PRO A 28 -16.65 0.60 -5.42
C PRO A 28 -16.12 -0.81 -5.10
N LYS A 29 -15.08 -0.92 -4.32
CA LYS A 29 -14.49 -2.15 -3.75
C LYS A 29 -14.23 -1.90 -2.26
N PRO A 30 -14.06 -2.93 -1.42
CA PRO A 30 -13.90 -2.74 0.02
C PRO A 30 -12.53 -2.15 0.39
N VAL A 31 -12.24 -0.91 -0.09
CA VAL A 31 -10.95 -0.20 0.10
C VAL A 31 -10.70 0.07 1.57
N ILE A 32 -11.73 0.49 2.33
CA ILE A 32 -11.61 0.70 3.79
C ILE A 32 -11.08 -0.56 4.49
N LEU A 33 -11.67 -1.72 4.18
CA LEU A 33 -11.23 -2.98 4.79
C LEU A 33 -9.82 -3.38 4.32
N HIS A 34 -9.47 -3.11 3.06
CA HIS A 34 -8.13 -3.30 2.53
C HIS A 34 -7.11 -2.46 3.30
N SER A 35 -7.34 -1.17 3.42
CA SER A 35 -6.45 -0.23 4.11
C SER A 35 -6.26 -0.59 5.59
N ILE A 36 -7.34 -0.99 6.28
CA ILE A 36 -7.25 -1.51 7.66
C ILE A 36 -6.38 -2.76 7.73
N ARG A 37 -6.52 -3.72 6.80
CA ARG A 37 -5.70 -4.94 6.80
C ARG A 37 -4.22 -4.64 6.53
N VAL A 38 -3.92 -3.67 5.67
CA VAL A 38 -2.54 -3.20 5.44
C VAL A 38 -1.95 -2.63 6.73
N ALA A 39 -2.67 -1.75 7.41
CA ALA A 39 -2.24 -1.18 8.70
C ALA A 39 -2.06 -2.26 9.78
N LEU A 40 -3.01 -3.18 9.94
CA LEU A 40 -2.92 -4.26 10.91
C LEU A 40 -1.77 -5.21 10.62
N PHE A 41 -1.47 -5.50 9.36
CA PHE A 41 -0.29 -6.28 9.01
C PHE A 41 0.99 -5.58 9.47
N LEU A 42 1.12 -4.27 9.21
CA LEU A 42 2.29 -3.50 9.64
C LEU A 42 2.38 -3.41 11.17
N TYR A 43 1.25 -3.28 11.85
CA TYR A 43 1.13 -3.27 13.32
C TYR A 43 1.59 -4.61 13.92
N GLU A 44 1.11 -5.73 13.40
CA GLU A 44 1.46 -7.10 13.86
C GLU A 44 2.98 -7.36 13.79
N TYR A 45 3.65 -6.79 12.79
CA TYR A 45 5.09 -6.92 12.61
C TYR A 45 5.91 -5.80 13.27
N HIS A 46 5.28 -4.97 14.11
CA HIS A 46 5.93 -3.94 14.92
C HIS A 46 6.74 -2.93 14.09
N TYR A 47 6.25 -2.54 12.92
CA TYR A 47 6.86 -1.46 12.15
C TYR A 47 6.63 -0.10 12.82
N PRO A 48 7.38 0.96 12.45
CA PRO A 48 7.21 2.30 13.03
C PRO A 48 5.77 2.81 12.94
N GLU A 49 5.36 3.57 13.94
CA GLU A 49 4.00 4.08 14.11
C GLU A 49 3.53 4.87 12.89
N GLU A 50 4.38 5.77 12.36
CA GLU A 50 4.10 6.55 11.16
C GLU A 50 3.89 5.65 9.92
N THR A 51 4.61 4.55 9.82
CA THR A 51 4.46 3.57 8.73
C THR A 51 3.11 2.86 8.81
N ILE A 52 2.66 2.53 10.01
CA ILE A 52 1.37 1.88 10.25
C ILE A 52 0.22 2.84 9.91
N ILE A 53 0.30 4.09 10.39
CA ILE A 53 -0.68 5.14 10.09
C ILE A 53 -0.73 5.42 8.59
N ALA A 54 0.43 5.59 7.94
CA ALA A 54 0.50 5.78 6.50
C ALA A 54 -0.06 4.57 5.72
N GLY A 55 0.13 3.36 6.24
CA GLY A 55 -0.48 2.14 5.70
C GLY A 55 -2.01 2.14 5.77
N ALA A 56 -2.60 2.73 6.82
CA ALA A 56 -4.05 2.93 6.89
C ALA A 56 -4.57 3.97 5.90
N LEU A 57 -3.76 4.96 5.54
CA LEU A 57 -4.18 6.13 4.76
C LEU A 57 -3.71 6.11 3.29
N HIS A 58 -2.97 5.08 2.86
CA HIS A 58 -2.22 5.07 1.60
C HIS A 58 -3.07 5.25 0.34
N ASP A 59 -4.33 4.80 0.35
CA ASP A 59 -5.26 4.88 -0.79
C ASP A 59 -6.17 6.12 -0.75
N LEU A 60 -6.16 6.91 0.34
CA LEU A 60 -7.10 8.03 0.51
C LEU A 60 -6.99 9.07 -0.61
N VAL A 61 -5.78 9.46 -0.98
CA VAL A 61 -5.54 10.51 -1.98
C VAL A 61 -5.86 10.01 -3.41
N GLU A 62 -5.80 8.70 -3.64
CA GLU A 62 -6.15 8.12 -4.95
C GLU A 62 -7.66 7.94 -5.11
N ASP A 63 -8.36 7.55 -4.06
CA ASP A 63 -9.73 7.08 -4.13
C ASP A 63 -10.76 8.10 -3.59
N THR A 64 -10.30 9.25 -3.04
CA THR A 64 -11.18 10.31 -2.49
C THR A 64 -10.69 11.71 -2.87
N ASP A 65 -11.38 12.75 -2.41
CA ASP A 65 -10.96 14.16 -2.57
C ASP A 65 -9.94 14.60 -1.50
N CYS A 66 -9.48 13.68 -0.64
CA CYS A 66 -8.48 13.97 0.40
C CYS A 66 -7.15 14.37 -0.22
N THR A 67 -6.55 15.41 0.33
CA THR A 67 -5.27 15.94 -0.13
C THR A 67 -4.11 15.52 0.78
N ILE A 68 -2.89 15.53 0.26
CA ILE A 68 -1.68 15.32 1.07
C ILE A 68 -1.54 16.37 2.19
N ILE A 69 -2.02 17.58 1.96
CA ILE A 69 -2.00 18.66 2.97
C ILE A 69 -2.88 18.29 4.17
N GLU A 70 -4.09 17.78 3.92
CA GLU A 70 -5.00 17.33 4.99
C GLU A 70 -4.40 16.17 5.79
N ILE A 71 -3.68 15.25 5.13
CA ILE A 71 -2.96 14.18 5.82
C ILE A 71 -1.83 14.76 6.68
N GLU A 72 -1.06 15.72 6.16
CA GLU A 72 0.03 16.36 6.91
C GLU A 72 -0.49 17.12 8.14
N GLU A 73 -1.59 17.87 8.00
CA GLU A 73 -2.20 18.62 9.10
C GLU A 73 -2.72 17.71 10.22
N ASN A 74 -3.22 16.51 9.90
CA ASN A 74 -3.81 15.61 10.88
C ASN A 74 -2.81 14.59 11.46
N PHE A 75 -1.80 14.15 10.68
CA PHE A 75 -0.92 13.02 11.03
C PHE A 75 0.57 13.33 10.91
N GLY A 76 0.92 14.54 10.50
CA GLY A 76 2.31 15.01 10.42
C GLY A 76 3.01 14.73 9.10
N THR A 77 4.15 15.39 8.93
CA THR A 77 4.91 15.42 7.67
C THR A 77 5.41 14.04 7.24
N GLU A 78 5.85 13.19 8.17
CA GLU A 78 6.39 11.86 7.86
C GLU A 78 5.30 10.95 7.27
N VAL A 79 4.12 10.91 7.88
CA VAL A 79 2.96 10.17 7.36
C VAL A 79 2.57 10.67 5.98
N ALA A 80 2.48 11.99 5.79
CA ALA A 80 2.13 12.59 4.49
C ALA A 80 3.14 12.25 3.40
N GLN A 81 4.44 12.26 3.70
CA GLN A 81 5.51 11.86 2.77
C GLN A 81 5.38 10.39 2.37
N LEU A 82 5.12 9.48 3.31
CA LEU A 82 4.93 8.06 3.06
C LEU A 82 3.69 7.80 2.19
N VAL A 83 2.57 8.46 2.47
CA VAL A 83 1.35 8.38 1.65
C VAL A 83 1.61 8.92 0.25
N SER A 84 2.22 10.11 0.13
CA SER A 84 2.58 10.71 -1.16
C SER A 84 3.49 9.80 -1.99
N ALA A 85 4.45 9.12 -1.36
CA ALA A 85 5.32 8.16 -2.04
C ALA A 85 4.55 6.98 -2.62
N ASN A 86 3.43 6.59 -2.00
CA ASN A 86 2.60 5.46 -2.39
C ASN A 86 1.43 5.83 -3.32
N THR A 87 1.16 7.12 -3.56
CA THR A 87 0.08 7.64 -4.41
C THR A 87 0.52 7.74 -5.88
N PHE A 88 -0.32 7.34 -6.84
CA PHE A 88 0.00 7.49 -8.27
C PHE A 88 0.06 8.94 -8.72
N SER A 89 0.96 9.24 -9.66
CA SER A 89 0.99 10.54 -10.33
C SER A 89 -0.15 10.65 -11.35
N SER A 90 -1.03 11.63 -11.19
CA SER A 90 -2.10 11.92 -12.17
C SER A 90 -1.59 12.38 -13.54
N LYS A 91 -0.29 12.73 -13.64
CA LYS A 91 0.34 13.17 -14.89
C LYS A 91 0.74 12.02 -15.81
N ILE A 92 0.80 10.79 -15.29
CA ILE A 92 1.21 9.60 -16.03
C ILE A 92 -0.04 8.76 -16.31
N THR A 93 -0.37 8.58 -17.59
CA THR A 93 -1.55 7.83 -18.02
C THR A 93 -1.24 6.37 -18.38
N ASP A 94 -0.02 6.06 -18.80
CA ASP A 94 0.39 4.68 -19.04
C ASP A 94 0.54 3.92 -17.73
N LYS A 95 -0.22 2.85 -17.58
CA LYS A 95 -0.30 2.06 -16.35
C LYS A 95 1.04 1.44 -15.93
N THR A 96 1.85 1.06 -16.89
CA THR A 96 3.17 0.45 -16.64
C THR A 96 4.16 1.49 -16.15
N GLU A 97 4.23 2.63 -16.82
CA GLU A 97 5.09 3.76 -16.42
C GLU A 97 4.65 4.36 -15.08
N GLN A 98 3.35 4.43 -14.83
CA GLN A 98 2.79 4.88 -13.55
C GLN A 98 3.26 4.02 -12.37
N ASN A 99 3.25 2.69 -12.55
CA ASN A 99 3.77 1.77 -11.52
C ASN A 99 5.30 1.86 -11.38
N ARG A 100 6.04 1.98 -12.48
CA ARG A 100 7.50 2.16 -12.43
C ARG A 100 7.90 3.42 -11.68
N GLU A 101 7.25 4.54 -11.98
CA GLU A 101 7.50 5.82 -11.33
C GLU A 101 7.21 5.74 -9.84
N MET A 102 6.03 5.25 -9.46
CA MET A 102 5.64 5.11 -8.06
C MET A 102 6.58 4.19 -7.28
N PHE A 103 6.97 3.03 -7.82
CA PHE A 103 7.91 2.13 -7.14
C PHE A 103 9.31 2.75 -6.99
N SER A 104 9.75 3.52 -8.00
CA SER A 104 11.02 4.26 -7.93
C SER A 104 10.96 5.34 -6.85
N ARG A 105 9.83 6.04 -6.73
CA ARG A 105 9.58 7.06 -5.70
C ARG A 105 9.49 6.42 -4.30
N CYS A 106 8.82 5.27 -4.14
CA CYS A 106 8.86 4.51 -2.89
C CYS A 106 10.30 4.15 -2.50
N LYS A 107 11.11 3.67 -3.44
CA LYS A 107 12.52 3.36 -3.20
C LYS A 107 13.32 4.59 -2.79
N ALA A 108 13.11 5.74 -3.44
CA ALA A 108 13.77 7.00 -3.11
C ALA A 108 13.39 7.52 -1.72
N ASN A 109 12.16 7.25 -1.25
CA ASN A 109 11.67 7.57 0.09
C ASN A 109 12.09 6.53 1.15
N GLY A 110 12.74 5.46 0.75
CA GLY A 110 13.36 4.50 1.65
C GLY A 110 12.49 3.31 2.04
N LYS A 111 13.00 2.56 3.01
CA LYS A 111 12.45 1.26 3.41
C LYS A 111 10.98 1.31 3.82
N MET A 112 10.54 2.36 4.55
CA MET A 112 9.17 2.43 5.08
C MET A 112 8.14 2.59 3.97
N ALA A 113 8.40 3.41 2.96
CA ALA A 113 7.52 3.53 1.79
C ALA A 113 7.42 2.22 1.01
N LEU A 114 8.53 1.48 0.87
CA LEU A 114 8.53 0.16 0.24
C LEU A 114 7.76 -0.89 1.07
N LEU A 115 7.82 -0.83 2.40
CA LEU A 115 7.05 -1.73 3.28
C LEU A 115 5.55 -1.55 3.11
N ILE A 116 5.07 -0.30 3.07
CA ILE A 116 3.65 0.01 2.82
C ILE A 116 3.23 -0.58 1.46
N LYS A 117 3.99 -0.32 0.40
CA LYS A 117 3.67 -0.85 -0.93
C LYS A 117 3.72 -2.37 -0.99
N ALA A 118 4.64 -3.01 -0.30
CA ALA A 118 4.71 -4.47 -0.21
C ALA A 118 3.47 -5.05 0.50
N ALA A 119 3.02 -4.42 1.59
CA ALA A 119 1.83 -4.83 2.33
C ALA A 119 0.54 -4.62 1.51
N ASP A 120 0.43 -3.50 0.80
CA ASP A 120 -0.66 -3.24 -0.16
C ASP A 120 -0.74 -4.34 -1.23
N ILE A 121 0.36 -4.61 -1.94
CA ILE A 121 0.38 -5.64 -2.99
C ILE A 121 0.08 -7.03 -2.40
N LEU A 122 0.59 -7.32 -1.20
CA LEU A 122 0.34 -8.58 -0.50
C LEU A 122 -1.14 -8.75 -0.14
N ASP A 123 -1.80 -7.71 0.39
CA ASP A 123 -3.24 -7.80 0.70
C ASP A 123 -4.07 -7.97 -0.58
N ASN A 124 -3.74 -7.26 -1.64
CA ASN A 124 -4.38 -7.42 -2.95
C ASN A 124 -4.19 -8.83 -3.53
N SER A 125 -3.13 -9.56 -3.16
CA SER A 125 -2.88 -10.94 -3.62
C SER A 125 -3.99 -11.93 -3.24
N ARG A 126 -4.79 -11.62 -2.24
CA ARG A 126 -5.95 -12.41 -1.80
C ARG A 126 -6.97 -12.63 -2.93
N TYR A 127 -7.03 -11.70 -3.88
CA TYR A 127 -8.02 -11.69 -4.97
C TYR A 127 -7.46 -12.13 -6.32
N TRP A 128 -6.16 -12.44 -6.44
CA TRP A 128 -5.55 -12.82 -7.71
C TRP A 128 -6.12 -14.12 -8.30
N HIS A 129 -6.61 -15.02 -7.46
CA HIS A 129 -7.25 -16.25 -7.89
C HIS A 129 -8.59 -16.02 -8.63
N LEU A 130 -9.21 -14.83 -8.45
CA LEU A 130 -10.45 -14.45 -9.13
C LEU A 130 -10.21 -13.86 -10.54
N LEU A 131 -8.98 -13.54 -10.89
CA LEU A 131 -8.66 -12.99 -12.19
C LEU A 131 -8.82 -14.04 -13.27
N THR A 132 -9.61 -13.71 -14.30
CA THR A 132 -9.85 -14.58 -15.49
C THR A 132 -9.14 -14.06 -16.72
N ASP A 133 -8.90 -12.74 -16.81
CA ASP A 133 -8.23 -12.10 -17.94
C ASP A 133 -6.72 -12.44 -17.95
N LYS A 134 -6.30 -13.10 -19.03
CA LYS A 134 -4.92 -13.58 -19.20
C LYS A 134 -3.91 -12.44 -19.39
N GLU A 135 -4.28 -11.36 -20.07
CA GLU A 135 -3.38 -10.23 -20.30
C GLU A 135 -3.20 -9.41 -19.02
N LEU A 136 -4.27 -9.25 -18.24
CA LEU A 136 -4.19 -8.64 -16.92
C LEU A 136 -3.32 -9.47 -15.97
N LYS A 137 -3.42 -10.82 -16.01
CA LYS A 137 -2.54 -11.69 -15.21
C LYS A 137 -1.06 -11.53 -15.59
N LYS A 138 -0.75 -11.52 -16.89
CA LYS A 138 0.64 -11.31 -17.37
C LYS A 138 1.19 -9.96 -16.92
N TRP A 139 0.39 -8.91 -17.06
CA TRP A 139 0.77 -7.59 -16.59
C TRP A 139 0.99 -7.56 -15.08
N LEU A 140 0.14 -8.22 -14.30
CA LEU A 140 0.27 -8.30 -12.84
C LEU A 140 1.53 -9.07 -12.43
N VAL A 141 1.86 -10.19 -13.10
CA VAL A 141 3.12 -10.93 -12.88
C VAL A 141 4.31 -10.01 -13.12
N TRP A 142 4.34 -9.28 -14.25
CA TRP A 142 5.39 -8.31 -14.55
C TRP A 142 5.51 -7.25 -13.44
N LYS A 143 4.37 -6.65 -13.02
CA LYS A 143 4.33 -5.61 -11.98
C LYS A 143 4.96 -6.09 -10.68
N ILE A 144 4.59 -7.29 -10.23
CA ILE A 144 5.04 -7.83 -8.96
C ILE A 144 6.50 -8.25 -9.03
N GLU A 145 6.91 -8.90 -10.12
CA GLU A 145 8.31 -9.25 -10.36
C GLU A 145 9.22 -8.01 -10.32
N TYR A 146 8.83 -6.95 -11.04
CA TYR A 146 9.55 -5.69 -11.04
C TYR A 146 9.66 -5.10 -9.63
N PHE A 147 8.57 -5.08 -8.86
CA PHE A 147 8.58 -4.59 -7.48
C PHE A 147 9.48 -5.44 -6.57
N LEU A 148 9.41 -6.77 -6.67
CA LEU A 148 10.23 -7.67 -5.87
C LEU A 148 11.72 -7.48 -6.15
N GLN A 149 12.11 -7.35 -7.43
CA GLN A 149 13.51 -7.08 -7.82
C GLN A 149 13.99 -5.72 -7.31
N LEU A 150 13.16 -4.68 -7.47
CA LEU A 150 13.49 -3.32 -7.05
C LEU A 150 13.64 -3.20 -5.52
N SER A 151 12.79 -3.89 -4.75
CA SER A 151 12.74 -3.81 -3.29
C SER A 151 13.65 -4.80 -2.56
N LEU A 152 14.22 -5.79 -3.27
CA LEU A 152 15.06 -6.84 -2.67
C LEU A 152 16.21 -6.32 -1.77
N PRO A 153 16.97 -5.26 -2.15
CA PRO A 153 18.06 -4.79 -1.30
C PRO A 153 17.61 -4.34 0.09
N GLU A 154 16.45 -3.67 0.18
CA GLU A 154 15.90 -3.11 1.43
C GLU A 154 14.98 -4.07 2.17
N LEU A 155 14.17 -4.86 1.42
CA LEU A 155 13.12 -5.71 1.99
C LEU A 155 13.40 -7.21 1.96
N GLY A 156 14.49 -7.67 1.37
CA GLY A 156 14.74 -9.10 1.17
C GLY A 156 14.83 -9.94 2.47
N LYS A 157 14.95 -9.30 3.64
CA LYS A 157 14.92 -9.95 4.96
C LYS A 157 13.56 -9.78 5.68
N GLU A 158 12.63 -9.00 5.10
CA GLU A 158 11.36 -8.69 5.73
C GLU A 158 10.31 -9.76 5.46
N GLN A 159 9.47 -10.03 6.46
CA GLN A 159 8.40 -11.03 6.34
C GLN A 159 7.40 -10.69 5.22
N VAL A 160 7.09 -9.42 5.03
CA VAL A 160 6.20 -8.97 3.95
C VAL A 160 6.74 -9.35 2.59
N TRP A 161 8.05 -9.17 2.37
CA TRP A 161 8.69 -9.51 1.11
C TRP A 161 8.65 -11.03 0.82
N HIS A 162 8.93 -11.85 1.83
CA HIS A 162 8.86 -13.31 1.71
C HIS A 162 7.43 -13.78 1.42
N LYS A 163 6.43 -13.24 2.11
CA LYS A 163 5.01 -13.58 1.87
C LYS A 163 4.57 -13.14 0.47
N LEU A 164 4.97 -11.94 0.02
CA LEU A 164 4.67 -11.44 -1.32
C LEU A 164 5.35 -12.29 -2.40
N SER A 165 6.61 -12.67 -2.22
CA SER A 165 7.33 -13.56 -3.12
C SER A 165 6.65 -14.93 -3.26
N GLN A 166 6.15 -15.52 -2.17
CA GLN A 166 5.39 -16.76 -2.21
C GLN A 166 4.05 -16.60 -2.97
N SER A 167 3.35 -15.48 -2.77
CA SER A 167 2.11 -15.18 -3.51
C SER A 167 2.38 -14.98 -5.00
N TYR A 168 3.47 -14.32 -5.35
CA TYR A 168 3.94 -14.18 -6.73
C TYR A 168 4.20 -15.52 -7.40
N GLN A 169 4.92 -16.44 -6.73
CA GLN A 169 5.21 -17.78 -7.27
C GLN A 169 3.92 -18.55 -7.60
N LYS A 170 2.92 -18.49 -6.71
CA LYS A 170 1.61 -19.13 -6.94
C LYS A 170 0.88 -18.52 -8.15
N LEU A 171 0.91 -17.20 -8.30
CA LEU A 171 0.32 -16.53 -9.44
C LEU A 171 1.03 -16.90 -10.73
N ASN A 172 2.35 -16.87 -10.77
CA ASN A 172 3.17 -17.16 -11.96
C ASN A 172 2.95 -18.58 -12.47
N THR A 173 2.89 -19.57 -11.55
CA THR A 173 2.57 -20.97 -11.94
C THR A 173 1.15 -21.15 -12.47
N SER A 174 0.22 -20.26 -12.16
CA SER A 174 -1.16 -20.34 -12.66
C SER A 174 -1.34 -19.83 -14.10
N ILE A 175 -0.30 -19.27 -14.71
CA ILE A 175 -0.31 -18.71 -16.08
C ILE A 175 0.34 -19.67 -17.08
N SER A 176 1.19 -20.57 -16.56
CA SER A 176 1.83 -21.64 -17.34
C SER A 176 0.84 -22.74 -17.65
#